data_81f7861fcd6ec94ad7234343f1bece2f
#
_entry.id   81f7861fcd6ec94ad7234343f1bece2f
#
_cell.length_a   1.000
_cell.length_b   1.000
_cell.length_c   1.000
_cell.angle_alpha   90.00
_cell.angle_beta   90.00
_cell.angle_gamma   90.00
#
_symmetry.space_group_name_H-M   'P 1'
#
loop_
_entity.id
_entity.type
_entity.pdbx_description
1 polymer ?
#
loop_
_entity_poly.entity_id
_entity_poly.type
_entity_poly.pdbx_seq_one_letter_code
_entity_poly.pdbx_strand_id
1 'polypeptide(L)'
;MGYLRKSKLSDLNYVCKNMREIDRLEGLYQTGRDAADSLRLCYLFGQKIQTIAGDEDQPMGLCGVIKGGCIFMICTDELFSNKKYKIQLIRKGRKWVDSLLKSYKLLYNFVYAENHSAIKWLEALGFVFIKYHEKYGQHEKPFYEFLRIV
;
A
#
# COMPACT_ATOMS: atom_id res chain seq x y z
N MET A 1 -2.84 14.33 -14.10
CA MET A 1 -1.65 13.53 -13.81
C MET A 1 -1.63 13.08 -12.36
N GLY A 2 -1.43 11.79 -12.10
CA GLY A 2 -1.38 11.28 -10.74
C GLY A 2 -0.15 11.77 -10.00
N TYR A 3 -0.27 12.07 -8.71
CA TYR A 3 0.82 12.58 -7.89
C TYR A 3 0.64 12.21 -6.42
N LEU A 4 1.74 12.32 -5.67
CA LEU A 4 1.72 12.13 -4.22
C LEU A 4 1.63 13.50 -3.55
N ARG A 5 0.75 13.62 -2.59
CA ARG A 5 0.60 14.84 -1.80
C ARG A 5 0.28 14.50 -0.34
N LYS A 6 0.39 15.50 0.52
CA LYS A 6 0.03 15.33 1.93
C LYS A 6 -1.44 14.93 2.05
N SER A 7 -1.73 13.95 2.91
CA SER A 7 -3.08 13.44 3.11
C SER A 7 -3.92 14.37 3.99
N LYS A 8 -5.21 14.38 3.70
CA LYS A 8 -6.25 15.06 4.49
C LYS A 8 -7.20 14.01 5.06
N LEU A 9 -7.94 14.37 6.10
CA LEU A 9 -8.94 13.48 6.68
C LEU A 9 -9.99 13.05 5.66
N SER A 10 -10.39 13.95 4.76
CA SER A 10 -11.34 13.61 3.70
C SER A 10 -10.82 12.52 2.76
N ASP A 11 -9.50 12.50 2.50
CA ASP A 11 -8.88 11.44 1.70
C ASP A 11 -8.99 10.09 2.40
N LEU A 12 -8.71 10.06 3.69
CA LEU A 12 -8.83 8.85 4.50
C LEU A 12 -10.26 8.30 4.46
N ASN A 13 -11.23 9.16 4.69
CA ASN A 13 -12.64 8.76 4.69
C ASN A 13 -13.05 8.20 3.32
N TYR A 14 -12.61 8.84 2.25
CA TYR A 14 -12.92 8.40 0.89
C TYR A 14 -12.30 7.02 0.59
N VAL A 15 -11.03 6.83 0.90
CA VAL A 15 -10.34 5.57 0.64
C VAL A 15 -10.89 4.44 1.51
N CYS A 16 -11.22 4.71 2.77
CA CYS A 16 -11.87 3.72 3.64
C CYS A 16 -13.17 3.20 3.04
N LYS A 17 -13.95 4.09 2.43
CA LYS A 17 -15.24 3.75 1.83
C LYS A 17 -15.09 3.06 0.47
N ASN A 18 -14.08 3.45 -0.32
CA ASN A 18 -13.96 3.07 -1.73
C ASN A 18 -12.76 2.19 -2.05
N MET A 19 -12.09 1.60 -1.05
CA MET A 19 -10.95 0.74 -1.31
C MET A 19 -11.35 -0.49 -2.12
N ARG A 20 -10.38 -1.03 -2.86
CA ARG A 20 -10.59 -2.25 -3.64
C ARG A 20 -10.97 -3.41 -2.72
N GLU A 21 -11.82 -4.30 -3.22
CA GLU A 21 -12.22 -5.50 -2.46
C GLU A 21 -11.01 -6.34 -2.06
N ILE A 22 -10.04 -6.49 -2.96
CA ILE A 22 -8.83 -7.26 -2.65
C ILE A 22 -8.02 -6.63 -1.50
N ASP A 23 -8.01 -5.31 -1.39
CA ASP A 23 -7.35 -4.61 -0.28
C ASP A 23 -8.12 -4.81 1.03
N ARG A 24 -9.46 -4.87 0.97
CA ARG A 24 -10.28 -5.19 2.13
C ARG A 24 -9.99 -6.59 2.66
N LEU A 25 -9.94 -7.55 1.75
CA LEU A 25 -9.63 -8.94 2.10
C LEU A 25 -8.22 -9.06 2.66
N GLU A 26 -7.25 -8.44 2.01
CA GLU A 26 -5.86 -8.46 2.48
C GLU A 26 -5.74 -7.91 3.90
N GLY A 27 -6.36 -6.76 4.17
CA GLY A 27 -6.34 -6.18 5.51
C GLY A 27 -6.98 -7.07 6.55
N LEU A 28 -8.14 -7.65 6.23
CA LEU A 28 -8.84 -8.57 7.12
C LEU A 28 -8.00 -9.81 7.40
N TYR A 29 -7.43 -10.43 6.37
CA TYR A 29 -6.66 -11.65 6.51
C TYR A 29 -5.33 -11.43 7.19
N GLN A 30 -4.73 -10.25 7.03
CA GLN A 30 -3.45 -9.93 7.66
C GLN A 30 -3.60 -9.62 9.15
N THR A 31 -4.62 -8.87 9.53
CA THR A 31 -4.75 -8.33 10.89
C THR A 31 -5.88 -8.93 11.70
N GLY A 32 -6.83 -9.60 11.06
CA GLY A 32 -8.07 -10.04 11.70
C GLY A 32 -9.09 -8.93 11.92
N ARG A 33 -8.81 -7.71 11.45
CA ARG A 33 -9.65 -6.52 11.59
C ARG A 33 -10.14 -6.04 10.24
N ASP A 34 -11.20 -5.24 10.26
CA ASP A 34 -11.65 -4.53 9.06
C ASP A 34 -10.48 -3.67 8.52
N ALA A 35 -10.25 -3.73 7.21
CA ALA A 35 -9.15 -3.00 6.58
C ALA A 35 -9.27 -1.49 6.76
N ALA A 36 -10.50 -0.95 6.78
CA ALA A 36 -10.72 0.47 7.02
C ALA A 36 -10.27 0.88 8.42
N ASP A 37 -10.52 0.05 9.43
CA ASP A 37 -10.07 0.33 10.79
C ASP A 37 -8.55 0.30 10.88
N SER A 38 -7.91 -0.66 10.20
CA SER A 38 -6.44 -0.72 10.15
C SER A 38 -5.87 0.49 9.44
N LEU A 39 -6.48 0.95 8.35
CA LEU A 39 -6.03 2.14 7.64
C LEU A 39 -6.13 3.39 8.50
N ARG A 40 -7.20 3.52 9.28
CA ARG A 40 -7.35 4.64 10.22
C ARG A 40 -6.24 4.66 11.26
N LEU A 41 -5.85 3.49 11.78
CA LEU A 41 -4.72 3.39 12.70
C LEU A 41 -3.41 3.78 12.02
N CYS A 42 -3.19 3.34 10.78
CA CYS A 42 -2.02 3.73 10.00
C CYS A 42 -1.96 5.24 9.79
N TYR A 43 -3.10 5.86 9.51
CA TYR A 43 -3.18 7.30 9.34
C TYR A 43 -2.80 8.06 10.61
N LEU A 44 -3.27 7.59 11.77
CA LEU A 44 -3.01 8.24 13.05
C LEU A 44 -1.57 8.06 13.52
N PHE A 45 -1.00 6.88 13.34
CA PHE A 45 0.30 6.52 13.90
C PHE A 45 1.42 6.36 12.87
N GLY A 46 1.09 6.42 11.59
CA GLY A 46 2.08 6.28 10.54
C GLY A 46 2.89 7.54 10.32
N GLN A 47 3.94 7.38 9.54
CA GLN A 47 4.85 8.46 9.15
C GLN A 47 4.82 8.64 7.65
N LYS A 48 5.08 9.88 7.19
CA LYS A 48 5.14 10.20 5.76
C LYS A 48 3.88 9.75 5.01
N ILE A 49 2.71 9.96 5.63
CA ILE A 49 1.43 9.60 5.04
C ILE A 49 1.14 10.52 3.86
N GLN A 50 0.90 9.91 2.70
CA GLN A 50 0.61 10.64 1.47
C GLN A 50 -0.61 10.05 0.77
N THR A 51 -1.29 10.91 0.04
CA THR A 51 -2.40 10.52 -0.83
C THR A 51 -1.89 10.38 -2.26
N ILE A 52 -2.30 9.31 -2.91
CA ILE A 52 -2.10 9.13 -4.34
C ILE A 52 -3.29 9.79 -5.01
N ALA A 53 -3.05 10.91 -5.69
CA ALA A 53 -4.11 11.73 -6.29
C ALA A 53 -4.13 11.61 -7.80
N GLY A 54 -5.33 11.68 -8.37
CA GLY A 54 -5.51 11.69 -9.82
C GLY A 54 -5.45 13.09 -10.41
N ASP A 55 -5.81 13.19 -11.70
CA ASP A 55 -5.71 14.43 -12.49
C ASP A 55 -6.55 15.59 -11.92
N GLU A 56 -7.64 15.26 -11.25
CA GLU A 56 -8.55 16.25 -10.65
C GLU A 56 -8.36 16.35 -9.13
N ASP A 57 -7.17 15.96 -8.65
CA ASP A 57 -6.83 15.93 -7.23
C ASP A 57 -7.67 14.95 -6.42
N GLN A 58 -8.41 14.06 -7.08
CA GLN A 58 -9.23 13.07 -6.38
C GLN A 58 -8.33 12.01 -5.72
N PRO A 59 -8.65 11.55 -4.50
CA PRO A 59 -7.86 10.52 -3.85
C PRO A 59 -8.09 9.16 -4.52
N MET A 60 -7.00 8.47 -4.83
CA MET A 60 -7.03 7.13 -5.41
C MET A 60 -6.35 6.10 -4.50
N GLY A 61 -5.76 6.56 -3.42
CA GLY A 61 -5.11 5.69 -2.46
C GLY A 61 -4.35 6.45 -1.40
N LEU A 62 -3.96 5.74 -0.37
CA LEU A 62 -3.12 6.23 0.72
C LEU A 62 -1.91 5.33 0.84
N CYS A 63 -0.75 5.92 1.07
CA CYS A 63 0.47 5.18 1.33
C CYS A 63 1.27 5.85 2.45
N GLY A 64 2.15 5.10 3.06
CA GLY A 64 2.97 5.61 4.14
C GLY A 64 3.81 4.53 4.77
N VAL A 65 4.40 4.87 5.92
CA VAL A 65 5.27 3.97 6.67
C VAL A 65 4.82 3.95 8.12
N ILE A 66 4.75 2.76 8.70
CA ILE A 66 4.58 2.58 10.13
C ILE A 66 5.98 2.42 10.74
N LYS A 67 6.13 2.78 12.00
CA LYS A 67 7.40 2.74 12.73
C LYS A 67 8.19 1.45 12.41
N GLY A 68 9.46 1.62 12.10
CA GLY A 68 10.37 0.52 11.81
C GLY A 68 10.49 0.16 10.33
N GLY A 69 9.80 0.87 9.44
CA GLY A 69 9.91 0.63 8.00
C GLY A 69 8.84 -0.27 7.40
N CYS A 70 7.75 -0.50 8.13
CA CYS A 70 6.61 -1.25 7.60
C CYS A 70 5.80 -0.35 6.67
N ILE A 71 5.93 -0.56 5.37
CA ILE A 71 5.22 0.25 4.38
C ILE A 71 3.79 -0.28 4.16
N PHE A 72 2.91 0.62 3.76
CA PHE A 72 1.56 0.24 3.37
C PHE A 72 1.05 1.08 2.21
N MET A 73 0.11 0.51 1.45
CA MET A 73 -0.61 1.20 0.40
C MET A 73 -1.98 0.55 0.25
N ILE A 74 -3.03 1.37 0.29
CA ILE A 74 -4.40 0.92 0.05
C ILE A 74 -5.02 1.84 -1.00
N CYS A 75 -5.64 1.26 -2.00
CA CYS A 75 -6.07 1.97 -3.20
C CYS A 75 -7.54 1.74 -3.52
N THR A 76 -8.07 2.67 -4.32
CA THR A 76 -9.37 2.51 -4.98
C THR A 76 -9.19 1.76 -6.31
N ASP A 77 -10.29 1.30 -6.89
CA ASP A 77 -10.25 0.62 -8.18
C ASP A 77 -9.74 1.52 -9.31
N GLU A 78 -10.00 2.81 -9.21
CA GLU A 78 -9.60 3.79 -10.24
C GLU A 78 -8.11 3.76 -10.53
N LEU A 79 -7.29 3.59 -9.51
CA LEU A 79 -5.83 3.59 -9.66
C LEU A 79 -5.36 2.45 -10.58
N PHE A 80 -5.92 1.27 -10.40
CA PHE A 80 -5.49 0.09 -11.16
C PHE A 80 -6.30 -0.19 -12.43
N SER A 81 -7.44 0.46 -12.61
CA SER A 81 -8.23 0.33 -13.82
C SER A 81 -7.77 1.26 -14.93
N ASN A 82 -7.00 2.30 -14.61
CA ASN A 82 -6.50 3.28 -15.56
C ASN A 82 -5.01 3.04 -15.82
N LYS A 83 -4.67 2.66 -17.05
CA LYS A 83 -3.29 2.35 -17.47
C LYS A 83 -2.32 3.51 -17.22
N LYS A 84 -2.77 4.74 -17.48
CA LYS A 84 -1.96 5.94 -17.24
C LYS A 84 -1.58 6.07 -15.77
N TYR A 85 -2.53 5.88 -14.87
CA TYR A 85 -2.28 5.96 -13.44
C TYR A 85 -1.38 4.81 -12.96
N LYS A 86 -1.54 3.62 -13.51
CA LYS A 86 -0.66 2.48 -13.15
C LYS A 86 0.80 2.77 -13.52
N ILE A 87 1.03 3.30 -14.71
CA ILE A 87 2.39 3.66 -15.16
C ILE A 87 2.99 4.74 -14.27
N GLN A 88 2.20 5.76 -13.95
CA GLN A 88 2.63 6.84 -13.07
C GLN A 88 2.92 6.35 -11.66
N LEU A 89 2.13 5.40 -11.17
CA LEU A 89 2.34 4.80 -9.86
C LEU A 89 3.70 4.11 -9.77
N ILE A 90 4.10 3.37 -10.79
CA ILE A 90 5.41 2.72 -10.82
C ILE A 90 6.52 3.77 -10.83
N ARG A 91 6.41 4.77 -11.69
CA ARG A 91 7.44 5.80 -11.83
C ARG A 91 7.60 6.62 -10.54
N LYS A 92 6.50 7.08 -9.98
CA LYS A 92 6.51 7.86 -8.74
C LYS A 92 6.79 6.98 -7.53
N GLY A 93 6.34 5.73 -7.56
CA GLY A 93 6.61 4.76 -6.51
C GLY A 93 8.09 4.48 -6.35
N ARG A 94 8.83 4.38 -7.43
CA ARG A 94 10.30 4.20 -7.38
C ARG A 94 10.97 5.37 -6.66
N LYS A 95 10.57 6.59 -6.99
CA LYS A 95 11.10 7.78 -6.30
C LYS A 95 10.71 7.82 -4.83
N TRP A 96 9.48 7.43 -4.54
CA TRP A 96 8.98 7.36 -3.17
C TRP A 96 9.77 6.35 -2.33
N VAL A 97 9.96 5.16 -2.84
CA VAL A 97 10.74 4.10 -2.16
C VAL A 97 12.18 4.55 -1.96
N ASP A 98 12.81 5.14 -2.98
CA ASP A 98 14.17 5.64 -2.86
C ASP A 98 14.27 6.73 -1.78
N SER A 99 13.27 7.59 -1.70
CA SER A 99 13.18 8.62 -0.67
C SER A 99 13.05 8.00 0.73
N LEU A 100 12.22 6.97 0.88
CA LEU A 100 12.04 6.27 2.16
C LEU A 100 13.31 5.57 2.60
N LEU A 101 14.06 4.99 1.68
CA LEU A 101 15.31 4.28 2.00
C LEU A 101 16.39 5.19 2.54
N LYS A 102 16.27 6.50 2.39
CA LYS A 102 17.16 7.47 3.03
C LYS A 102 16.93 7.55 4.54
N SER A 103 15.70 7.31 4.98
CA SER A 103 15.32 7.37 6.39
C SER A 103 15.19 5.99 7.04
N TYR A 104 14.80 5.00 6.27
CA TYR A 104 14.59 3.63 6.74
C TYR A 104 15.51 2.70 5.95
N LYS A 105 16.42 2.04 6.63
CA LYS A 105 17.37 1.13 5.96
C LYS A 105 16.69 -0.13 5.44
N LEU A 106 15.53 -0.46 5.98
CA LEU A 106 14.73 -1.62 5.62
C LEU A 106 13.28 -1.20 5.46
N LEU A 107 12.67 -1.58 4.34
CA LEU A 107 11.24 -1.46 4.12
C LEU A 107 10.68 -2.86 3.95
N TYR A 108 9.55 -3.15 4.60
CA TYR A 108 9.00 -4.51 4.62
C TYR A 108 7.49 -4.50 4.84
N ASN A 109 6.86 -5.59 4.51
CA ASN A 109 5.50 -5.93 4.91
C ASN A 109 5.17 -7.33 4.36
N PHE A 110 3.89 -7.68 4.46
CA PHE A 110 3.32 -8.90 3.90
C PHE A 110 2.31 -8.50 2.83
N VAL A 111 2.17 -9.33 1.80
CA VAL A 111 1.16 -9.12 0.75
C VAL A 111 0.36 -10.40 0.55
N TYR A 112 -0.96 -10.28 0.47
CA TYR A 112 -1.84 -11.42 0.20
C TYR A 112 -1.52 -12.01 -1.17
N ALA A 113 -1.33 -13.33 -1.24
CA ALA A 113 -0.87 -13.99 -2.46
C ALA A 113 -1.83 -13.82 -3.65
N GLU A 114 -3.11 -13.56 -3.39
CA GLU A 114 -4.10 -13.32 -4.43
C GLU A 114 -4.15 -11.86 -4.91
N ASN A 115 -3.41 -10.97 -4.26
CA ASN A 115 -3.36 -9.56 -4.64
C ASN A 115 -2.30 -9.36 -5.74
N HIS A 116 -2.60 -9.85 -6.94
CA HIS A 116 -1.65 -9.92 -8.04
C HIS A 116 -1.16 -8.54 -8.51
N SER A 117 -2.03 -7.55 -8.53
CA SER A 117 -1.64 -6.20 -8.95
C SER A 117 -0.65 -5.57 -7.98
N ALA A 118 -0.83 -5.78 -6.67
CA ALA A 118 0.11 -5.30 -5.66
C ALA A 118 1.45 -6.02 -5.78
N ILE A 119 1.45 -7.34 -6.00
CA ILE A 119 2.67 -8.12 -6.17
C ILE A 119 3.48 -7.60 -7.36
N LYS A 120 2.83 -7.38 -8.49
CA LYS A 120 3.50 -6.85 -9.70
C LYS A 120 4.08 -5.46 -9.45
N TRP A 121 3.35 -4.61 -8.73
CA TRP A 121 3.82 -3.28 -8.38
C TRP A 121 5.05 -3.35 -7.48
N LEU A 122 5.01 -4.20 -6.46
CA LEU A 122 6.14 -4.39 -5.54
C LEU A 122 7.38 -4.89 -6.28
N GLU A 123 7.22 -5.84 -7.20
CA GLU A 123 8.32 -6.32 -8.03
C GLU A 123 8.93 -5.18 -8.85
N ALA A 124 8.07 -4.36 -9.46
CA ALA A 124 8.51 -3.22 -10.26
C ALA A 124 9.26 -2.17 -9.43
N LEU A 125 9.00 -2.09 -8.13
CA LEU A 125 9.69 -1.20 -7.20
C LEU A 125 10.96 -1.80 -6.60
N GLY A 126 11.32 -3.02 -6.99
CA GLY A 126 12.55 -3.66 -6.55
C GLY A 126 12.45 -4.41 -5.22
N PHE A 127 11.25 -4.67 -4.72
CA PHE A 127 11.07 -5.49 -3.53
C PHE A 127 11.35 -6.96 -3.84
N VAL A 128 11.88 -7.67 -2.85
CA VAL A 128 12.22 -9.09 -2.93
C VAL A 128 11.25 -9.87 -2.04
N PHE A 129 10.71 -10.95 -2.57
CA PHE A 129 9.82 -11.84 -1.81
C PHE A 129 10.67 -12.93 -1.17
N ILE A 130 10.76 -12.89 0.16
CA ILE A 130 11.71 -13.73 0.91
C ILE A 130 11.09 -14.99 1.48
N LYS A 131 9.77 -15.03 1.63
CA LYS A 131 9.11 -16.19 2.21
C LYS A 131 7.63 -16.24 1.80
N TYR A 132 7.16 -17.45 1.52
CA TYR A 132 5.74 -17.73 1.29
C TYR A 132 5.18 -18.41 2.54
N HIS A 133 4.10 -17.84 3.07
CA HIS A 133 3.37 -18.40 4.20
C HIS A 133 2.04 -18.94 3.71
N GLU A 134 1.92 -20.25 3.66
CA GLU A 134 0.70 -20.91 3.15
C GLU A 134 -0.51 -20.58 4.01
N LYS A 135 -0.32 -20.47 5.33
CA LYS A 135 -1.40 -20.24 6.31
C LYS A 135 -1.00 -19.10 7.24
N TYR A 136 -1.30 -17.87 6.83
CA TYR A 136 -0.96 -16.69 7.59
C TYR A 136 -2.21 -16.08 8.23
N GLY A 137 -2.07 -15.59 9.46
CA GLY A 137 -3.13 -14.91 10.19
C GLY A 137 -4.23 -15.82 10.70
N GLN A 138 -5.27 -15.22 11.30
CA GLN A 138 -6.40 -15.94 11.87
C GLN A 138 -7.16 -16.78 10.85
N HIS A 139 -7.24 -16.30 9.62
CA HIS A 139 -8.00 -16.93 8.54
C HIS A 139 -7.17 -17.93 7.74
N GLU A 140 -5.90 -18.13 8.11
CA GLU A 140 -4.99 -19.08 7.47
C GLU A 140 -4.95 -18.92 5.95
N LYS A 141 -4.69 -17.70 5.47
CA LYS A 141 -4.61 -17.39 4.05
C LYS A 141 -3.16 -17.26 3.59
N PRO A 142 -2.87 -17.50 2.30
CA PRO A 142 -1.50 -17.41 1.80
C PRO A 142 -1.02 -15.98 1.65
N PHE A 143 0.16 -15.69 2.18
CA PHE A 143 0.82 -14.38 2.09
C PHE A 143 2.27 -14.56 1.71
N TYR A 144 2.81 -13.57 0.98
CA TYR A 144 4.25 -13.42 0.78
C TYR A 144 4.79 -12.36 1.73
N GLU A 145 5.93 -12.63 2.27
CA GLU A 145 6.72 -11.68 3.03
C GLU A 145 7.70 -11.01 2.08
N PHE A 146 7.77 -9.68 2.07
CA PHE A 146 8.63 -8.96 1.14
C PHE A 146 9.44 -7.89 1.87
N LEU A 147 10.59 -7.56 1.29
CA LEU A 147 11.42 -6.48 1.82
C LEU A 147 12.27 -5.84 0.73
N ARG A 148 12.78 -4.67 1.06
CA ARG A 148 13.82 -4.00 0.30
C ARG A 148 14.77 -3.32 1.28
N ILE A 149 16.05 -3.46 1.07
CA ILE A 149 17.10 -2.82 1.85
C ILE A 149 17.86 -1.82 0.97
N VAL A 150 18.56 -0.93 1.64
CA VAL A 150 19.42 0.07 0.97
C VAL A 150 20.49 -0.62 0.14
#